data_933675cd2554c4b4dddfd4ba3f0d61d5
#
_entry.id   933675cd2554c4b4dddfd4ba3f0d61d5
#
_cell.length_a   1.000
_cell.length_b   1.000
_cell.length_c   1.000
_cell.angle_alpha   90.00
_cell.angle_beta   90.00
_cell.angle_gamma   90.00
#
_symmetry.space_group_name_H-M   'P 1'
#
loop_
_entity.id
_entity.type
_entity.pdbx_description
1 polymer ?
#
loop_
_entity_poly.entity_id
_entity_poly.type
_entity_poly.pdbx_seq_one_letter_code
_entity_poly.pdbx_strand_id
1 'polypeptide(L)'
;SDVPVDLLDVEKNSAVVSYSACSPEEGNFLLATYRCQANTTRLELKIRSIEGQYGTLQLYVTPRIQPKTCQLRQYPIKPLSLHQRTHVFDENRPHNSLTLTGQFSQVEVHAWLCFCLPELPERTPAGDAANFQFSSTFLDTQLDCTYRKGEAVFRSDNISTISILKDVLSKEATKKKIRLDISYDVKEESIAHTLQMIHPRLEHQLLLAKKVQLIDALMELQVNEPDVSFMSPEYQQILANADQLRAEFKRQPCHLERLYGMITDLYIDKFKFKGQNVKGKVPALLEVLDNYDLSSLINFFENS
;
A
#
# COMPACT_ATOMS: atom_id res chain seq x y z
N SER A 1 5.15 -13.02 -9.26
CA SER A 1 4.15 -11.96 -9.35
C SER A 1 4.36 -11.12 -10.60
N ASP A 2 3.31 -10.79 -11.31
CA ASP A 2 3.34 -9.91 -12.49
C ASP A 2 3.23 -8.41 -12.14
N VAL A 3 3.09 -8.10 -10.87
CA VAL A 3 3.13 -6.73 -10.31
C VAL A 3 4.06 -6.67 -9.12
N PRO A 4 4.61 -5.49 -8.78
CA PRO A 4 5.46 -5.33 -7.61
C PRO A 4 4.74 -5.70 -6.32
N VAL A 5 5.40 -6.51 -5.50
CA VAL A 5 4.93 -6.89 -4.16
C VAL A 5 6.11 -6.96 -3.20
N ASP A 6 5.86 -6.62 -1.94
CA ASP A 6 6.82 -6.80 -0.86
C ASP A 6 6.57 -8.15 -0.18
N LEU A 7 7.61 -8.94 0.01
CA LEU A 7 7.55 -10.16 0.79
C LEU A 7 7.80 -9.82 2.26
N LEU A 8 6.87 -10.18 3.13
CA LEU A 8 6.90 -9.83 4.55
C LEU A 8 7.31 -11.02 5.43
N ASP A 9 7.87 -10.72 6.61
CA ASP A 9 8.24 -11.71 7.64
C ASP A 9 9.15 -12.86 7.15
N VAL A 10 9.99 -12.62 6.18
CA VAL A 10 10.87 -13.63 5.56
C VAL A 10 11.80 -14.28 6.58
N GLU A 11 12.38 -13.48 7.47
CA GLU A 11 13.35 -13.96 8.47
C GLU A 11 12.72 -14.88 9.54
N LYS A 12 11.40 -14.74 9.75
CA LYS A 12 10.65 -15.59 10.68
C LYS A 12 10.11 -16.86 10.05
N ASN A 13 10.21 -16.99 8.75
CA ASN A 13 9.65 -18.12 8.01
C ASN A 13 10.75 -19.12 7.63
N SER A 14 10.88 -20.19 8.41
CA SER A 14 11.87 -21.24 8.20
C SER A 14 11.70 -22.03 6.88
N ALA A 15 10.56 -21.87 6.20
CA ALA A 15 10.29 -22.52 4.93
C ALA A 15 10.93 -21.79 3.74
N VAL A 16 11.35 -20.54 3.89
CA VAL A 16 11.98 -19.75 2.82
C VAL A 16 13.35 -20.32 2.49
N VAL A 17 13.56 -20.65 1.23
CA VAL A 17 14.86 -21.10 0.70
C VAL A 17 15.62 -19.95 0.06
N SER A 18 14.93 -19.20 -0.78
CA SER A 18 15.49 -18.03 -1.46
C SER A 18 14.38 -17.10 -1.92
N TYR A 19 14.70 -15.84 -2.07
CA TYR A 19 13.83 -14.86 -2.72
C TYR A 19 14.67 -13.79 -3.39
N SER A 20 14.14 -13.20 -4.46
CA SER A 20 14.75 -12.08 -5.17
C SER A 20 13.68 -11.21 -5.81
N ALA A 21 13.92 -9.90 -5.83
CA ALA A 21 13.20 -9.01 -6.71
C ALA A 21 13.72 -9.21 -8.13
N CYS A 22 12.82 -9.32 -9.10
CA CYS A 22 13.15 -9.47 -10.51
C CYS A 22 13.00 -8.12 -11.22
N SER A 23 13.64 -7.96 -12.38
CA SER A 23 13.50 -6.74 -13.18
C SER A 23 12.14 -6.69 -13.88
N PRO A 24 11.55 -5.50 -14.06
CA PRO A 24 10.28 -5.33 -14.77
C PRO A 24 10.31 -5.87 -16.21
N GLU A 25 11.45 -5.87 -16.84
CA GLU A 25 11.65 -6.34 -18.21
C GLU A 25 11.38 -7.84 -18.38
N GLU A 26 11.51 -8.61 -17.30
CA GLU A 26 11.23 -10.04 -17.28
C GLU A 26 9.74 -10.37 -17.08
N GLY A 27 8.88 -9.36 -16.85
CA GLY A 27 7.46 -9.54 -16.58
C GLY A 27 7.16 -10.25 -15.25
N ASN A 28 8.16 -10.36 -14.38
CA ASN A 28 8.05 -10.97 -13.06
C ASN A 28 8.80 -10.11 -12.04
N PHE A 29 8.11 -9.67 -10.99
CA PHE A 29 8.64 -8.74 -9.99
C PHE A 29 9.15 -9.42 -8.72
N LEU A 30 8.77 -10.67 -8.48
CA LEU A 30 9.19 -11.43 -7.31
C LEU A 30 9.32 -12.90 -7.67
N LEU A 31 10.47 -13.49 -7.37
CA LEU A 31 10.68 -14.93 -7.37
C LEU A 31 11.05 -15.37 -5.95
N ALA A 32 10.25 -16.22 -5.34
CA ALA A 32 10.53 -16.78 -4.03
C ALA A 32 10.34 -18.29 -4.02
N THR A 33 11.25 -19.01 -3.38
CA THR A 33 11.22 -20.46 -3.27
C THR A 33 11.04 -20.86 -1.81
N TYR A 34 10.05 -21.71 -1.57
CA TYR A 34 9.71 -22.25 -0.26
C TYR A 34 9.88 -23.78 -0.25
N ARG A 35 10.32 -24.32 0.86
CA ARG A 35 10.40 -25.75 1.08
C ARG A 35 9.66 -26.13 2.36
N CYS A 36 8.57 -26.87 2.22
CA CYS A 36 7.87 -27.42 3.36
C CYS A 36 8.60 -28.67 3.89
N GLN A 37 8.68 -28.81 5.20
CA GLN A 37 9.15 -30.02 5.86
C GLN A 37 8.10 -31.14 5.78
N ALA A 38 8.49 -32.39 6.01
CA ALA A 38 7.63 -33.56 5.82
C ALA A 38 6.29 -33.51 6.59
N ASN A 39 6.27 -32.89 7.75
CA ASN A 39 5.08 -32.80 8.61
C ASN A 39 4.36 -31.44 8.50
N THR A 40 4.72 -30.61 7.52
CA THR A 40 4.08 -29.30 7.34
C THR A 40 2.77 -29.47 6.57
N THR A 41 1.65 -29.18 7.22
CA THR A 41 0.31 -29.19 6.61
C THR A 41 -0.13 -27.81 6.11
N ARG A 42 0.56 -26.75 6.54
CA ARG A 42 0.23 -25.37 6.19
C ARG A 42 1.51 -24.59 5.90
N LEU A 43 1.54 -23.90 4.77
CA LEU A 43 2.54 -22.90 4.43
C LEU A 43 1.89 -21.54 4.43
N GLU A 44 2.49 -20.58 5.11
CA GLU A 44 2.04 -19.20 5.14
C GLU A 44 3.01 -18.31 4.37
N LEU A 45 2.46 -17.56 3.44
CA LEU A 45 3.16 -16.56 2.63
C LEU A 45 2.49 -15.21 2.88
N LYS A 46 3.26 -14.21 3.29
CA LYS A 46 2.76 -12.85 3.51
C LYS A 46 3.35 -11.90 2.49
N ILE A 47 2.49 -11.26 1.74
CA ILE A 47 2.85 -10.23 0.78
C ILE A 47 2.08 -8.95 1.03
N ARG A 48 2.65 -7.82 0.59
CA ARG A 48 1.98 -6.54 0.52
C ARG A 48 2.11 -6.00 -0.89
N SER A 49 0.98 -5.67 -1.50
CA SER A 49 0.93 -5.03 -2.82
C SER A 49 1.01 -3.51 -2.73
N ILE A 50 1.22 -2.87 -3.87
CA ILE A 50 1.10 -1.42 -4.03
C ILE A 50 -0.33 -1.12 -4.47
N GLU A 51 -1.07 -0.29 -3.73
CA GLU A 51 -2.41 0.12 -4.13
C GLU A 51 -2.36 0.86 -5.49
N GLY A 52 -3.36 0.62 -6.30
CA GLY A 52 -3.45 1.10 -7.68
C GLY A 52 -2.82 0.15 -8.72
N GLN A 53 -1.96 -0.75 -8.29
CA GLN A 53 -1.42 -1.81 -9.14
C GLN A 53 -2.16 -3.12 -8.91
N TYR A 54 -2.45 -3.84 -9.96
CA TYR A 54 -3.21 -5.09 -9.91
C TYR A 54 -2.72 -6.09 -10.95
N GLY A 55 -2.84 -7.35 -10.61
CA GLY A 55 -2.35 -8.46 -11.41
C GLY A 55 -2.59 -9.81 -10.74
N THR A 56 -1.65 -10.73 -10.90
CA THR A 56 -1.77 -12.10 -10.43
C THR A 56 -0.49 -12.57 -9.73
N LEU A 57 -0.67 -13.16 -8.56
CA LEU A 57 0.37 -13.96 -7.91
C LEU A 57 0.20 -15.42 -8.33
N GLN A 58 1.25 -16.01 -8.92
CA GLN A 58 1.27 -17.41 -9.32
C GLN A 58 2.10 -18.23 -8.33
N LEU A 59 1.55 -19.34 -7.86
CA LEU A 59 2.23 -20.31 -7.01
C LEU A 59 2.34 -21.64 -7.73
N TYR A 60 3.56 -22.14 -7.87
CA TYR A 60 3.88 -23.44 -8.45
C TYR A 60 4.18 -24.42 -7.31
N VAL A 61 3.30 -25.38 -7.09
CA VAL A 61 3.43 -26.38 -6.02
C VAL A 61 3.87 -27.70 -6.61
N THR A 62 5.08 -28.14 -6.27
CA THR A 62 5.64 -29.41 -6.77
C THR A 62 5.94 -30.36 -5.59
N PRO A 63 5.37 -31.58 -5.55
CA PRO A 63 5.69 -32.55 -4.54
C PRO A 63 7.14 -33.04 -4.69
N ARG A 64 7.78 -33.43 -3.60
CA ARG A 64 9.14 -33.98 -3.61
C ARG A 64 9.19 -35.47 -3.98
N ILE A 65 8.05 -36.15 -3.88
CA ILE A 65 7.89 -37.57 -4.21
C ILE A 65 7.52 -37.77 -5.69
N GLN A 66 7.76 -38.94 -6.23
CA GLN A 66 7.35 -39.32 -7.60
C GLN A 66 5.87 -39.78 -7.63
N PRO A 67 5.15 -39.53 -8.73
CA PRO A 67 5.54 -38.73 -9.89
C PRO A 67 5.55 -37.23 -9.55
N LYS A 68 6.57 -36.52 -10.05
CA LYS A 68 6.64 -35.06 -9.89
C LYS A 68 5.61 -34.40 -10.80
N THR A 69 4.60 -33.80 -10.18
CA THR A 69 3.59 -33.01 -10.87
C THR A 69 3.70 -31.56 -10.39
N CYS A 70 3.34 -30.61 -11.24
CA CYS A 70 3.29 -29.21 -10.86
C CYS A 70 1.85 -28.73 -10.85
N GLN A 71 1.40 -28.21 -9.71
CA GLN A 71 0.10 -27.56 -9.58
C GLN A 71 0.28 -26.05 -9.60
N LEU A 72 -0.44 -25.38 -10.49
CA LEU A 72 -0.50 -23.92 -10.53
C LEU A 72 -1.68 -23.44 -9.70
N ARG A 73 -1.41 -22.50 -8.79
CA ARG A 73 -2.42 -21.73 -8.06
C ARG A 73 -2.26 -20.25 -8.41
N GLN A 74 -3.37 -19.58 -8.68
CA GLN A 74 -3.37 -18.18 -9.05
C GLN A 74 -4.22 -17.39 -8.06
N TYR A 75 -3.68 -16.27 -7.60
CA TYR A 75 -4.35 -15.37 -6.67
C TYR A 75 -4.37 -13.96 -7.27
N PRO A 76 -5.55 -13.34 -7.42
CA PRO A 76 -5.65 -11.99 -7.92
C PRO A 76 -5.09 -11.00 -6.89
N ILE A 77 -4.27 -10.06 -7.36
CA ILE A 77 -3.85 -8.88 -6.61
C ILE A 77 -4.78 -7.75 -7.05
N LYS A 78 -5.61 -7.28 -6.13
CA LYS A 78 -6.65 -6.29 -6.42
C LYS A 78 -6.10 -4.86 -6.31
N PRO A 79 -6.67 -3.87 -7.02
CA PRO A 79 -6.25 -2.47 -6.97
C PRO A 79 -6.22 -1.87 -5.56
N LEU A 80 -7.18 -2.21 -4.72
CA LEU A 80 -7.31 -1.74 -3.33
C LEU A 80 -7.16 -2.90 -2.33
N SER A 81 -6.13 -3.71 -2.51
CA SER A 81 -5.91 -4.94 -1.73
C SER A 81 -5.56 -4.71 -0.25
N LEU A 82 -5.13 -3.50 0.13
CA LEU A 82 -4.85 -3.14 1.52
C LEU A 82 -6.09 -2.70 2.30
N HIS A 83 -7.26 -2.65 1.66
CA HIS A 83 -8.52 -2.35 2.31
C HIS A 83 -9.14 -3.62 2.90
N GLN A 84 -9.67 -3.48 4.11
CA GLN A 84 -10.47 -4.51 4.78
C GLN A 84 -11.88 -3.98 5.03
N ARG A 85 -12.86 -4.89 5.03
CA ARG A 85 -14.23 -4.51 5.30
C ARG A 85 -14.41 -4.06 6.75
N THR A 86 -15.18 -3.00 6.95
CA THR A 86 -15.55 -2.48 8.26
C THR A 86 -17.04 -2.15 8.30
N HIS A 87 -17.56 -1.91 9.51
CA HIS A 87 -18.90 -1.39 9.74
C HIS A 87 -18.87 -0.03 10.44
N VAL A 88 -17.66 0.55 10.58
CA VAL A 88 -17.46 1.85 11.22
C VAL A 88 -16.99 2.83 10.16
N PHE A 89 -17.64 3.98 10.09
CA PHE A 89 -17.29 5.08 9.22
C PHE A 89 -17.42 6.39 9.98
N ASP A 90 -16.34 7.14 10.08
CA ASP A 90 -16.31 8.41 10.80
C ASP A 90 -16.71 9.55 9.85
N GLU A 91 -17.91 10.06 10.02
CA GLU A 91 -18.44 11.18 9.21
C GLU A 91 -17.73 12.52 9.49
N ASN A 92 -16.98 12.64 10.59
CA ASN A 92 -16.29 13.88 10.94
C ASN A 92 -14.98 14.10 10.17
N ARG A 93 -14.45 13.07 9.52
CA ARG A 93 -13.26 13.20 8.69
C ARG A 93 -13.57 13.97 7.40
N PRO A 94 -12.61 14.75 6.86
CA PRO A 94 -12.80 15.39 5.56
C PRO A 94 -12.82 14.32 4.45
N HIS A 95 -13.92 14.21 3.71
CA HIS A 95 -14.10 13.23 2.66
C HIS A 95 -14.10 13.86 1.27
N ASN A 96 -13.38 13.18 0.37
CA ASN A 96 -13.56 13.37 -1.06
C ASN A 96 -14.69 12.47 -1.56
N SER A 97 -15.44 12.88 -2.55
CA SER A 97 -16.48 12.07 -3.16
C SER A 97 -16.26 11.89 -4.66
N LEU A 98 -16.64 10.71 -5.15
CA LEU A 98 -16.70 10.36 -6.56
C LEU A 98 -18.09 9.84 -6.85
N THR A 99 -18.76 10.40 -7.83
CA THR A 99 -20.07 9.94 -8.29
C THR A 99 -19.96 9.50 -9.74
N LEU A 100 -20.37 8.27 -10.00
CA LEU A 100 -20.46 7.69 -11.33
C LEU A 100 -21.94 7.50 -11.67
N THR A 101 -22.36 8.02 -12.81
CA THR A 101 -23.70 7.79 -13.35
C THR A 101 -23.60 7.23 -14.76
N GLY A 102 -24.55 6.39 -15.15
CA GLY A 102 -24.54 5.77 -16.47
C GLY A 102 -25.54 4.64 -16.62
N GLN A 103 -25.49 4.01 -17.77
CA GLN A 103 -26.38 2.89 -18.12
C GLN A 103 -25.78 1.55 -17.66
N PHE A 104 -25.66 1.36 -16.34
CA PHE A 104 -25.20 0.11 -15.74
C PHE A 104 -26.19 -0.43 -14.71
N SER A 105 -26.19 -1.74 -14.58
CA SER A 105 -26.95 -2.43 -13.53
C SER A 105 -26.21 -2.44 -12.21
N GLN A 106 -26.91 -2.69 -11.11
CA GLN A 106 -26.29 -2.92 -9.80
C GLN A 106 -25.31 -4.12 -9.85
N VAL A 107 -25.64 -5.17 -10.62
CA VAL A 107 -24.77 -6.35 -10.78
C VAL A 107 -23.44 -6.00 -11.45
N GLU A 108 -23.47 -5.14 -12.47
CA GLU A 108 -22.25 -4.73 -13.18
C GLU A 108 -21.32 -3.92 -12.29
N VAL A 109 -21.84 -2.93 -11.58
CA VAL A 109 -21.01 -2.14 -10.67
C VAL A 109 -20.50 -2.97 -9.48
N HIS A 110 -21.32 -3.90 -8.99
CA HIS A 110 -20.88 -4.84 -7.96
C HIS A 110 -19.70 -5.71 -8.43
N ALA A 111 -19.77 -6.25 -9.65
CA ALA A 111 -18.66 -7.00 -10.24
C ALA A 111 -17.38 -6.16 -10.39
N TRP A 112 -17.48 -4.89 -10.78
CA TRP A 112 -16.36 -3.99 -10.86
C TRP A 112 -15.74 -3.72 -9.47
N LEU A 113 -16.58 -3.59 -8.44
CA LEU A 113 -16.11 -3.43 -7.06
C LEU A 113 -15.47 -4.71 -6.51
N CYS A 114 -15.99 -5.88 -6.82
CA CYS A 114 -15.36 -7.15 -6.48
C CYS A 114 -13.98 -7.32 -7.12
N PHE A 115 -13.76 -6.71 -8.28
CA PHE A 115 -12.43 -6.64 -8.88
C PHE A 115 -11.48 -5.71 -8.12
N CYS A 116 -11.98 -4.60 -7.59
CA CYS A 116 -11.16 -3.58 -6.90
C CYS A 116 -10.86 -3.92 -5.45
N LEU A 117 -11.86 -4.43 -4.72
CA LEU A 117 -11.87 -4.53 -3.25
C LEU A 117 -11.94 -5.98 -2.78
N PRO A 118 -11.21 -6.33 -1.71
CA PRO A 118 -11.36 -7.62 -1.05
C PRO A 118 -12.66 -7.69 -0.21
N GLU A 119 -12.99 -8.89 0.27
CA GLU A 119 -14.06 -9.13 1.25
C GLU A 119 -15.47 -8.69 0.84
N LEU A 120 -15.71 -8.46 -0.43
CA LEU A 120 -17.06 -8.29 -0.95
C LEU A 120 -17.71 -9.67 -1.23
N PRO A 121 -19.00 -9.83 -0.96
CA PRO A 121 -19.70 -11.06 -1.30
C PRO A 121 -19.70 -11.27 -2.82
N GLU A 122 -19.55 -12.51 -3.28
CA GLU A 122 -19.59 -12.82 -4.71
C GLU A 122 -20.95 -12.50 -5.35
N ARG A 123 -22.03 -12.68 -4.59
CA ARG A 123 -23.38 -12.36 -5.05
C ARG A 123 -23.72 -10.91 -4.74
N THR A 124 -24.32 -10.25 -5.72
CA THR A 124 -24.86 -8.91 -5.53
C THR A 124 -25.90 -8.93 -4.39
N PRO A 125 -25.80 -8.00 -3.42
CA PRO A 125 -26.79 -7.90 -2.35
C PRO A 125 -28.21 -7.71 -2.89
N ALA A 126 -29.18 -8.28 -2.20
CA ALA A 126 -30.59 -8.05 -2.50
C ALA A 126 -30.99 -6.61 -2.12
N GLY A 127 -31.93 -6.03 -2.88
CA GLY A 127 -32.42 -4.67 -2.67
C GLY A 127 -32.02 -3.71 -3.79
N ASP A 128 -32.53 -2.49 -3.71
CA ASP A 128 -32.36 -1.47 -4.75
C ASP A 128 -31.00 -0.76 -4.67
N ALA A 129 -30.35 -0.80 -3.51
CA ALA A 129 -29.04 -0.21 -3.28
C ALA A 129 -28.20 -1.08 -2.34
N ALA A 130 -26.89 -0.98 -2.49
CA ALA A 130 -25.92 -1.63 -1.61
C ALA A 130 -24.97 -0.59 -1.02
N ASN A 131 -24.55 -0.82 0.22
CA ASN A 131 -23.54 0.00 0.91
C ASN A 131 -22.52 -0.91 1.56
N PHE A 132 -21.23 -0.60 1.35
CA PHE A 132 -20.11 -1.27 1.97
C PHE A 132 -19.06 -0.26 2.40
N GLN A 133 -18.46 -0.50 3.56
CA GLN A 133 -17.44 0.36 4.16
C GLN A 133 -16.15 -0.42 4.35
N PHE A 134 -15.02 0.27 4.17
CA PHE A 134 -13.68 -0.28 4.24
C PHE A 134 -12.75 0.65 5.00
N SER A 135 -11.72 0.07 5.61
CA SER A 135 -10.57 0.80 6.14
C SER A 135 -9.27 0.24 5.57
N SER A 136 -8.30 1.11 5.31
CA SER A 136 -6.96 0.69 4.91
C SER A 136 -6.21 0.09 6.09
N THR A 137 -5.69 -1.12 5.93
CA THR A 137 -4.87 -1.78 6.96
C THR A 137 -3.51 -1.11 7.15
N PHE A 138 -3.09 -0.28 6.19
CA PHE A 138 -1.79 0.38 6.25
C PHE A 138 -1.86 1.80 6.81
N LEU A 139 -2.82 2.61 6.38
CA LEU A 139 -2.95 4.02 6.80
C LEU A 139 -4.15 4.30 7.71
N ASP A 140 -5.07 3.36 7.85
CA ASP A 140 -6.34 3.55 8.55
C ASP A 140 -7.26 4.62 7.91
N THR A 141 -7.04 4.92 6.63
CA THR A 141 -7.97 5.71 5.83
C THR A 141 -9.22 4.91 5.54
N GLN A 142 -10.35 5.60 5.34
CA GLN A 142 -11.64 4.95 5.19
C GLN A 142 -12.24 5.15 3.80
N LEU A 143 -13.09 4.23 3.40
CA LEU A 143 -13.81 4.25 2.14
C LEU A 143 -15.25 3.80 2.36
N ASP A 144 -16.21 4.58 1.86
CA ASP A 144 -17.62 4.23 1.78
C ASP A 144 -18.03 4.07 0.32
N CYS A 145 -18.66 2.94 0.00
CA CYS A 145 -19.15 2.61 -1.32
C CYS A 145 -20.65 2.42 -1.27
N THR A 146 -21.41 3.29 -1.91
CA THR A 146 -22.86 3.18 -2.06
C THR A 146 -23.21 3.12 -3.54
N TYR A 147 -23.93 2.10 -3.97
CA TYR A 147 -24.28 1.94 -5.38
C TYR A 147 -25.64 1.30 -5.59
N ARG A 148 -26.23 1.67 -6.71
CA ARG A 148 -27.50 1.16 -7.23
C ARG A 148 -27.48 1.13 -8.74
N LYS A 149 -28.57 0.70 -9.37
CA LYS A 149 -28.71 0.80 -10.81
C LYS A 149 -28.52 2.25 -11.28
N GLY A 150 -27.57 2.46 -12.17
CA GLY A 150 -27.30 3.75 -12.80
C GLY A 150 -26.53 4.77 -11.98
N GLU A 151 -26.20 4.48 -10.71
CA GLU A 151 -25.47 5.41 -9.85
C GLU A 151 -24.56 4.68 -8.87
N ALA A 152 -23.35 5.19 -8.68
CA ALA A 152 -22.43 4.74 -7.67
C ALA A 152 -21.71 5.96 -7.05
N VAL A 153 -21.67 6.01 -5.72
CA VAL A 153 -21.05 7.10 -4.95
C VAL A 153 -20.00 6.51 -4.02
N PHE A 154 -18.80 7.06 -4.07
CA PHE A 154 -17.66 6.68 -3.25
C PHE A 154 -17.18 7.87 -2.44
N ARG A 155 -16.91 7.65 -1.15
CA ARG A 155 -16.38 8.68 -0.26
C ARG A 155 -15.15 8.15 0.44
N SER A 156 -14.06 8.91 0.45
CA SER A 156 -12.83 8.56 1.15
C SER A 156 -12.11 9.81 1.64
N ASP A 157 -11.48 9.70 2.80
CA ASP A 157 -10.57 10.72 3.33
C ASP A 157 -9.20 10.71 2.64
N ASN A 158 -8.94 9.71 1.77
CA ASN A 158 -7.73 9.62 0.95
C ASN A 158 -8.08 9.83 -0.53
N ILE A 159 -7.59 10.93 -1.11
CA ILE A 159 -7.82 11.26 -2.52
C ILE A 159 -7.23 10.21 -3.48
N SER A 160 -6.14 9.54 -3.10
CA SER A 160 -5.53 8.49 -3.92
C SER A 160 -6.44 7.27 -4.07
N THR A 161 -7.20 6.91 -3.04
CA THR A 161 -8.23 5.86 -3.13
C THR A 161 -9.31 6.21 -4.15
N ILE A 162 -9.77 7.45 -4.14
CA ILE A 162 -10.75 7.99 -5.11
C ILE A 162 -10.17 7.98 -6.53
N SER A 163 -8.91 8.36 -6.69
CA SER A 163 -8.21 8.34 -7.99
C SER A 163 -8.12 6.92 -8.56
N ILE A 164 -7.75 5.95 -7.74
CA ILE A 164 -7.68 4.53 -8.15
C ILE A 164 -9.04 4.02 -8.59
N LEU A 165 -10.09 4.26 -7.79
CA LEU A 165 -11.46 3.86 -8.14
C LEU A 165 -11.90 4.48 -9.45
N LYS A 166 -11.71 5.78 -9.63
CA LYS A 166 -12.04 6.47 -10.89
C LYS A 166 -11.38 5.80 -12.10
N ASP A 167 -10.08 5.55 -12.01
CA ASP A 167 -9.31 5.00 -13.13
C ASP A 167 -9.72 3.55 -13.45
N VAL A 168 -9.86 2.73 -12.43
CA VAL A 168 -10.18 1.30 -12.61
C VAL A 168 -11.62 1.11 -13.07
N LEU A 169 -12.58 1.79 -12.43
CA LEU A 169 -14.00 1.66 -12.79
C LEU A 169 -14.28 2.22 -14.19
N SER A 170 -13.60 3.30 -14.59
CA SER A 170 -13.68 3.83 -15.95
C SER A 170 -13.18 2.83 -16.99
N LYS A 171 -12.06 2.13 -16.70
CA LYS A 171 -11.55 1.06 -17.58
C LYS A 171 -12.52 -0.11 -17.71
N GLU A 172 -13.08 -0.56 -16.58
CA GLU A 172 -14.05 -1.67 -16.59
C GLU A 172 -15.33 -1.32 -17.35
N ALA A 173 -15.86 -0.10 -17.19
CA ALA A 173 -16.99 0.40 -17.95
C ALA A 173 -16.68 0.48 -19.46
N THR A 174 -15.49 0.95 -19.82
CA THR A 174 -15.04 1.04 -21.21
C THR A 174 -14.96 -0.35 -21.86
N LYS A 175 -14.46 -1.36 -21.15
CA LYS A 175 -14.45 -2.74 -21.64
C LYS A 175 -15.85 -3.25 -21.98
N LYS A 176 -16.85 -2.81 -21.23
CA LYS A 176 -18.27 -3.12 -21.44
C LYS A 176 -18.98 -2.17 -22.40
N LYS A 177 -18.27 -1.18 -22.97
CA LYS A 177 -18.82 -0.11 -23.81
C LYS A 177 -19.93 0.71 -23.12
N ILE A 178 -19.83 0.83 -21.80
CA ILE A 178 -20.72 1.65 -20.99
C ILE A 178 -20.11 3.04 -20.86
N ARG A 179 -20.86 4.06 -21.22
CA ARG A 179 -20.48 5.45 -21.01
C ARG A 179 -20.79 5.85 -19.56
N LEU A 180 -19.79 6.40 -18.87
CA LEU A 180 -19.93 6.96 -17.53
C LEU A 180 -19.87 8.48 -17.58
N ASP A 181 -20.76 9.11 -16.85
CA ASP A 181 -20.63 10.50 -16.44
C ASP A 181 -20.01 10.52 -15.05
N ILE A 182 -18.89 11.23 -14.91
CA ILE A 182 -18.05 11.24 -13.71
C ILE A 182 -18.07 12.63 -13.09
N SER A 183 -18.50 12.72 -11.84
CA SER A 183 -18.36 13.93 -11.03
C SER A 183 -17.59 13.63 -9.76
N TYR A 184 -16.84 14.60 -9.26
CA TYR A 184 -16.05 14.46 -8.04
C TYR A 184 -16.04 15.78 -7.26
N ASP A 185 -15.95 15.66 -5.94
CA ASP A 185 -15.74 16.76 -5.01
C ASP A 185 -14.54 16.45 -4.14
N VAL A 186 -13.49 17.28 -4.25
CA VAL A 186 -12.23 17.13 -3.55
C VAL A 186 -12.11 18.18 -2.46
N LYS A 187 -11.90 17.73 -1.22
CA LYS A 187 -11.68 18.59 -0.06
C LYS A 187 -10.18 18.79 0.15
N GLU A 188 -9.72 20.04 0.11
CA GLU A 188 -8.30 20.36 0.36
C GLU A 188 -7.85 19.90 1.77
N GLU A 189 -8.72 19.98 2.77
CA GLU A 189 -8.44 19.53 4.13
C GLU A 189 -8.13 18.03 4.20
N SER A 190 -8.62 17.23 3.26
CA SER A 190 -8.34 15.79 3.21
C SER A 190 -6.87 15.49 2.94
N ILE A 191 -6.17 16.37 2.24
CA ILE A 191 -4.75 16.24 1.94
C ILE A 191 -3.92 16.33 3.22
N ALA A 192 -4.12 17.41 3.99
CA ALA A 192 -3.44 17.58 5.27
C ALA A 192 -3.80 16.46 6.25
N HIS A 193 -5.06 16.04 6.28
CA HIS A 193 -5.51 14.91 7.09
C HIS A 193 -4.78 13.60 6.73
N THR A 194 -4.67 13.26 5.45
CA THR A 194 -3.95 12.07 5.01
C THR A 194 -2.46 12.14 5.34
N LEU A 195 -1.81 13.29 5.17
CA LEU A 195 -0.42 13.52 5.56
C LEU A 195 -0.21 13.34 7.08
N GLN A 196 -1.16 13.81 7.89
CA GLN A 196 -1.13 13.61 9.34
C GLN A 196 -1.27 12.13 9.73
N MET A 197 -2.04 11.34 8.98
CA MET A 197 -2.15 9.89 9.19
C MET A 197 -0.88 9.14 8.78
N ILE A 198 -0.18 9.60 7.77
CA ILE A 198 1.11 9.03 7.32
C ILE A 198 2.24 9.38 8.31
N HIS A 199 2.19 10.57 8.91
CA HIS A 199 3.27 11.16 9.70
C HIS A 199 3.85 10.24 10.78
N PRO A 200 3.08 9.60 11.68
CA PRO A 200 3.67 8.78 12.74
C PRO A 200 4.48 7.59 12.22
N ARG A 201 4.04 7.00 11.12
CA ARG A 201 4.73 5.88 10.49
C ARG A 201 6.00 6.34 9.78
N LEU A 202 5.92 7.46 9.06
CA LEU A 202 7.05 8.03 8.34
C LEU A 202 8.14 8.50 9.30
N GLU A 203 7.78 9.23 10.35
CA GLU A 203 8.71 9.70 11.38
C GLU A 203 9.42 8.51 12.05
N HIS A 204 8.68 7.49 12.46
CA HIS A 204 9.26 6.28 13.05
C HIS A 204 10.26 5.60 12.10
N GLN A 205 9.91 5.42 10.83
CA GLN A 205 10.79 4.78 9.84
C GLN A 205 12.04 5.60 9.53
N LEU A 206 11.92 6.92 9.45
CA LEU A 206 13.06 7.82 9.25
C LEU A 206 14.02 7.79 10.44
N LEU A 207 13.50 7.83 11.66
CA LEU A 207 14.31 7.72 12.88
C LEU A 207 15.00 6.36 12.98
N LEU A 208 14.28 5.28 12.67
CA LEU A 208 14.85 3.93 12.65
C LEU A 208 15.97 3.81 11.62
N ALA A 209 15.76 4.31 10.40
CA ALA A 209 16.77 4.29 9.34
C ALA A 209 18.04 5.07 9.77
N LYS A 210 17.89 6.26 10.35
CA LYS A 210 19.01 7.05 10.88
C LYS A 210 19.78 6.32 11.98
N LYS A 211 19.07 5.69 12.92
CA LYS A 211 19.71 4.92 14.01
C LYS A 211 20.50 3.74 13.46
N VAL A 212 19.93 3.01 12.50
CA VAL A 212 20.61 1.86 11.88
C VAL A 212 21.86 2.27 11.11
N GLN A 213 21.82 3.40 10.39
CA GLN A 213 23.00 3.95 9.70
C GLN A 213 24.14 4.32 10.67
N LEU A 214 23.82 4.76 11.89
CA LEU A 214 24.82 5.11 12.90
C LEU A 214 25.44 3.90 13.59
N ILE A 215 24.78 2.75 13.60
CA ILE A 215 25.24 1.57 14.37
C ILE A 215 26.67 1.14 13.97
N ASP A 216 26.96 1.05 12.67
CA ASP A 216 28.25 0.58 12.20
C ASP A 216 29.39 1.53 12.63
N ALA A 217 29.16 2.84 12.48
CA ALA A 217 30.13 3.85 12.90
C ALA A 217 30.33 3.86 14.44
N LEU A 218 29.25 3.69 15.21
CA LEU A 218 29.32 3.64 16.67
C LEU A 218 29.99 2.35 17.16
N MET A 219 29.80 1.22 16.50
CA MET A 219 30.50 -0.03 16.81
C MET A 219 31.99 0.06 16.49
N GLU A 220 32.36 0.67 15.37
CA GLU A 220 33.77 0.92 15.03
C GLU A 220 34.44 1.81 16.06
N LEU A 221 33.76 2.88 16.51
CA LEU A 221 34.23 3.75 17.54
C LEU A 221 34.42 3.00 18.88
N GLN A 222 33.48 2.14 19.27
CA GLN A 222 33.57 1.32 20.50
C GLN A 222 34.74 0.32 20.48
N VAL A 223 35.10 -0.19 19.29
CA VAL A 223 36.24 -1.11 19.15
C VAL A 223 37.57 -0.33 19.40
N ASN A 224 37.65 0.90 18.92
CA ASN A 224 38.84 1.74 19.09
C ASN A 224 38.93 2.36 20.48
N GLU A 225 37.78 2.72 21.06
CA GLU A 225 37.68 3.34 22.40
C GLU A 225 36.62 2.52 23.22
N PRO A 226 37.07 1.51 23.99
CA PRO A 226 36.17 0.65 24.77
C PRO A 226 35.34 1.38 25.84
N ASP A 227 35.89 2.49 26.37
CA ASP A 227 35.15 3.35 27.30
C ASP A 227 34.19 4.25 26.53
N VAL A 228 32.92 3.91 26.54
CA VAL A 228 31.84 4.65 25.86
C VAL A 228 31.22 5.76 26.73
N SER A 229 31.76 6.02 27.89
CA SER A 229 31.22 7.02 28.85
C SER A 229 31.19 8.45 28.30
N PHE A 230 32.05 8.76 27.31
CA PHE A 230 32.10 10.04 26.62
C PHE A 230 30.97 10.24 25.60
N MET A 231 30.32 9.16 25.17
CA MET A 231 29.20 9.23 24.21
C MET A 231 27.95 9.79 24.89
N SER A 232 27.11 10.46 24.09
CA SER A 232 25.80 10.88 24.56
C SER A 232 24.95 9.67 24.98
N PRO A 233 24.04 9.85 25.95
CA PRO A 233 23.13 8.75 26.37
C PRO A 233 22.35 8.14 25.20
N GLU A 234 22.00 8.92 24.20
CA GLU A 234 21.31 8.46 22.99
C GLU A 234 22.16 7.47 22.19
N TYR A 235 23.44 7.77 21.96
CA TYR A 235 24.34 6.88 21.24
C TYR A 235 24.65 5.60 22.02
N GLN A 236 24.78 5.68 23.33
CA GLN A 236 24.93 4.51 24.20
C GLN A 236 23.69 3.60 24.10
N GLN A 237 22.49 4.19 24.04
CA GLN A 237 21.25 3.45 23.89
C GLN A 237 21.13 2.79 22.50
N ILE A 238 21.58 3.45 21.44
CA ILE A 238 21.63 2.87 20.08
C ILE A 238 22.55 1.65 20.07
N LEU A 239 23.74 1.74 20.66
CA LEU A 239 24.68 0.62 20.77
C LEU A 239 24.11 -0.53 21.60
N ALA A 240 23.49 -0.24 22.74
CA ALA A 240 22.87 -1.27 23.60
C ALA A 240 21.73 -2.02 22.89
N ASN A 241 21.03 -1.39 21.98
CA ASN A 241 19.89 -1.98 21.24
C ASN A 241 20.19 -2.27 19.77
N ALA A 242 21.47 -2.29 19.37
CA ALA A 242 21.87 -2.38 17.96
C ALA A 242 21.26 -3.57 17.21
N ASP A 243 21.30 -4.77 17.79
CA ASP A 243 20.75 -5.98 17.17
C ASP A 243 19.24 -5.91 17.03
N GLN A 244 18.55 -5.35 18.02
CA GLN A 244 17.09 -5.18 17.96
C GLN A 244 16.70 -4.16 16.89
N LEU A 245 17.40 -3.03 16.79
CA LEU A 245 17.16 -1.99 15.79
C LEU A 245 17.40 -2.51 14.37
N ARG A 246 18.49 -3.26 14.16
CA ARG A 246 18.77 -3.92 12.87
C ARG A 246 17.70 -4.95 12.50
N ALA A 247 17.28 -5.77 13.46
CA ALA A 247 16.22 -6.76 13.25
C ALA A 247 14.88 -6.09 12.91
N GLU A 248 14.54 -5.00 13.58
CA GLU A 248 13.33 -4.23 13.29
C GLU A 248 13.37 -3.61 11.89
N PHE A 249 14.48 -2.99 11.50
CA PHE A 249 14.66 -2.40 10.18
C PHE A 249 14.59 -3.47 9.06
N LYS A 250 15.21 -4.63 9.26
CA LYS A 250 15.19 -5.73 8.29
C LYS A 250 13.83 -6.38 8.09
N ARG A 251 12.91 -6.25 9.04
CA ARG A 251 11.54 -6.81 8.91
C ARG A 251 10.75 -6.19 7.76
N GLN A 252 10.97 -4.90 7.50
CA GLN A 252 10.23 -4.14 6.51
C GLN A 252 11.15 -3.15 5.77
N PRO A 253 12.13 -3.64 4.99
CA PRO A 253 13.14 -2.79 4.36
C PRO A 253 12.52 -1.79 3.36
N CYS A 254 11.42 -2.17 2.69
CA CYS A 254 10.72 -1.32 1.72
C CYS A 254 9.66 -0.41 2.34
N HIS A 255 9.53 -0.36 3.67
CA HIS A 255 8.45 0.40 4.32
C HIS A 255 8.58 1.91 4.08
N LEU A 256 9.79 2.45 4.20
CA LEU A 256 10.07 3.86 3.94
C LEU A 256 9.81 4.22 2.47
N GLU A 257 10.26 3.39 1.54
CA GLU A 257 10.00 3.57 0.12
C GLU A 257 8.51 3.57 -0.21
N ARG A 258 7.72 2.70 0.44
CA ARG A 258 6.26 2.69 0.28
C ARG A 258 5.60 3.96 0.79
N LEU A 259 6.04 4.49 1.92
CA LEU A 259 5.53 5.75 2.46
C LEU A 259 5.86 6.94 1.54
N TYR A 260 7.06 6.98 1.00
CA TYR A 260 7.45 8.00 0.01
C TYR A 260 6.60 7.88 -1.27
N GLY A 261 6.36 6.66 -1.75
CA GLY A 261 5.48 6.40 -2.88
C GLY A 261 4.05 6.88 -2.63
N MET A 262 3.49 6.62 -1.45
CA MET A 262 2.15 7.09 -1.07
C MET A 262 2.04 8.62 -1.03
N ILE A 263 3.06 9.31 -0.52
CA ILE A 263 3.09 10.78 -0.50
C ILE A 263 3.21 11.34 -1.93
N THR A 264 4.03 10.72 -2.75
CA THR A 264 4.20 11.10 -4.16
C THR A 264 2.89 10.93 -4.94
N ASP A 265 2.22 9.79 -4.74
CA ASP A 265 0.92 9.53 -5.37
C ASP A 265 -0.15 10.53 -4.89
N LEU A 266 -0.18 10.83 -3.60
CA LEU A 266 -1.09 11.82 -3.02
C LEU A 266 -0.89 13.20 -3.66
N TYR A 267 0.37 13.60 -3.86
CA TYR A 267 0.72 14.86 -4.52
C TYR A 267 0.27 14.89 -5.98
N ILE A 268 0.57 13.85 -6.74
CA ILE A 268 0.16 13.73 -8.14
C ILE A 268 -1.36 13.72 -8.26
N ASP A 269 -2.05 12.96 -7.43
CA ASP A 269 -3.51 12.82 -7.46
C ASP A 269 -4.24 14.12 -7.11
N LYS A 270 -3.73 14.89 -6.14
CA LYS A 270 -4.26 16.24 -5.84
C LYS A 270 -4.34 17.10 -7.11
N PHE A 271 -3.29 17.12 -7.90
CA PHE A 271 -3.23 17.97 -9.11
C PHE A 271 -3.88 17.33 -10.33
N LYS A 272 -3.95 15.99 -10.38
CA LYS A 272 -4.67 15.26 -11.42
C LYS A 272 -6.15 15.64 -11.48
N PHE A 273 -6.80 15.78 -10.32
CA PHE A 273 -8.18 16.23 -10.24
C PHE A 273 -8.36 17.71 -10.64
N LYS A 274 -7.30 18.50 -10.59
CA LYS A 274 -7.26 19.88 -11.11
C LYS A 274 -6.87 19.97 -12.60
N GLY A 275 -6.64 18.82 -13.25
CA GLY A 275 -6.21 18.76 -14.65
C GLY A 275 -4.75 19.19 -14.89
N GLN A 276 -3.93 19.21 -13.86
CA GLN A 276 -2.54 19.66 -13.93
C GLN A 276 -1.57 18.48 -13.87
N ASN A 277 -0.51 18.54 -14.67
CA ASN A 277 0.58 17.56 -14.61
C ASN A 277 1.75 18.15 -13.81
N VAL A 278 2.01 17.53 -12.65
CA VAL A 278 3.06 17.99 -11.71
C VAL A 278 4.21 17.00 -11.57
N LYS A 279 4.33 16.02 -12.47
CA LYS A 279 5.40 15.01 -12.40
C LYS A 279 6.81 15.64 -12.40
N GLY A 280 7.00 16.78 -13.05
CA GLY A 280 8.24 17.53 -13.02
C GLY A 280 8.60 18.17 -11.68
N LYS A 281 7.64 18.27 -10.73
CA LYS A 281 7.86 18.80 -9.38
C LYS A 281 8.16 17.70 -8.34
N VAL A 282 8.07 16.44 -8.73
CA VAL A 282 8.35 15.29 -7.83
C VAL A 282 9.77 15.34 -7.25
N PRO A 283 10.84 15.70 -7.98
CA PRO A 283 12.17 15.84 -7.39
C PRO A 283 12.21 16.84 -6.23
N ALA A 284 11.54 17.98 -6.36
CA ALA A 284 11.45 18.98 -5.28
C ALA A 284 10.67 18.44 -4.06
N LEU A 285 9.65 17.62 -4.26
CA LEU A 285 8.94 16.92 -3.19
C LEU A 285 9.88 15.96 -2.45
N LEU A 286 10.70 15.21 -3.16
CA LEU A 286 11.66 14.28 -2.55
C LEU A 286 12.72 15.02 -1.72
N GLU A 287 13.18 16.19 -2.14
CA GLU A 287 14.08 17.03 -1.34
C GLU A 287 13.43 17.47 -0.01
N VAL A 288 12.13 17.78 -0.02
CA VAL A 288 11.40 18.10 1.21
C VAL A 288 11.28 16.87 2.11
N LEU A 289 11.14 15.68 1.55
CA LEU A 289 11.07 14.43 2.30
C LEU A 289 12.45 14.03 2.90
N ASP A 290 13.55 14.35 2.23
CA ASP A 290 14.90 14.08 2.74
C ASP A 290 15.21 14.90 4.03
N ASN A 291 14.64 16.10 4.13
CA ASN A 291 14.69 16.93 5.33
C ASN A 291 13.32 17.01 5.99
N TYR A 292 12.73 15.87 6.26
CA TYR A 292 11.34 15.73 6.64
C TYR A 292 10.95 16.55 7.87
N ASP A 293 9.94 17.39 7.66
CA ASP A 293 9.15 18.07 8.67
C ASP A 293 7.71 18.15 8.18
N LEU A 294 6.74 17.76 9.02
CA LEU A 294 5.34 17.70 8.63
C LEU A 294 4.80 19.05 8.15
N SER A 295 5.12 20.12 8.88
CA SER A 295 4.65 21.47 8.54
C SER A 295 5.20 21.93 7.20
N SER A 296 6.48 21.67 6.93
CA SER A 296 7.12 21.98 5.64
C SER A 296 6.51 21.19 4.49
N LEU A 297 6.17 19.91 4.73
CA LEU A 297 5.51 19.08 3.73
C LEU A 297 4.10 19.58 3.41
N ILE A 298 3.29 19.91 4.42
CA ILE A 298 1.96 20.49 4.24
C ILE A 298 2.05 21.80 3.46
N ASN A 299 2.96 22.70 3.84
CA ASN A 299 3.18 23.97 3.13
C ASN A 299 3.60 23.76 1.67
N PHE A 300 4.42 22.75 1.39
CA PHE A 300 4.78 22.40 0.01
C PHE A 300 3.55 21.99 -0.81
N PHE A 301 2.65 21.20 -0.23
CA PHE A 301 1.40 20.82 -0.89
C PHE A 301 0.46 22.01 -1.12
N GLU A 302 0.40 22.97 -0.19
CA GLU A 302 -0.48 24.13 -0.27
C GLU A 302 0.01 25.17 -1.30
N ASN A 303 1.33 25.36 -1.38
CA ASN A 303 1.95 26.40 -2.21
C ASN A 303 2.39 25.93 -3.62
N SER A 304 2.10 24.69 -3.98
CA SER A 304 2.43 24.11 -5.30
C SER A 304 1.32 24.33 -6.37
#